data_42c8d600ec922705b7e457c3fa337732
#
_entry.id   42c8d600ec922705b7e457c3fa337732
#
_cell.length_a   1.000
_cell.length_b   1.000
_cell.length_c   1.000
_cell.angle_alpha   90.00
_cell.angle_beta   90.00
_cell.angle_gamma   90.00
#
_symmetry.space_group_name_H-M   'P 1'
#
loop_
_entity.id
_entity.type
_entity.pdbx_description
1 polymer ?
#
loop_
_entity_poly.entity_id
_entity_poly.type
_entity_poly.pdbx_seq_one_letter_code
_entity_poly.pdbx_strand_id
1 'polypeptide(L)'
;MKVLHVLDHYKPHFSGYVFRTNYILKHQRELGIAPIIITSPKHGVSSGSVEEIDGINVYRTMSNDFGTMPFFREMRLMKALYMRIQEVIESESPDIIHAHSPSLNGIPALRAGRKYGIPVAYEIRAFWEDAAVDHRTFKESSFKYRVSRFIETGLLKRADALFTICSGLRNDIVSRNIPEQKVAVIPNCVDTDFFSPLEPEKDLIARHGLSDKVVFGFIGSFYQYEGLDLLIGSFPSVLKTIKNARLLLVGDGPDNENISQRVKANGLEDKVIFTGKVPHAEVKNYYSVMDFLVYPRKSMRLTELVTPLKPLEAMAMGKIIAGSDVGGIKELITHGRDGFLFKAGDVEGLSRLLVKLSMNKENLKAFSLAAIETVQKRHNWESAVKGYLSVYERLINRE
;
A
#
# COMPACT_ATOMS: atom_id res chain seq x y z
N MET A 1 6.86 11.82 -24.38
CA MET A 1 6.81 10.36 -24.15
C MET A 1 5.42 9.96 -23.72
N LYS A 2 4.79 8.98 -24.39
CA LYS A 2 3.49 8.41 -24.03
C LYS A 2 3.67 7.07 -23.31
N VAL A 3 3.08 6.91 -22.13
CA VAL A 3 3.19 5.67 -21.33
C VAL A 3 1.81 5.05 -21.13
N LEU A 4 1.64 3.82 -21.59
CA LEU A 4 0.41 3.06 -21.43
C LEU A 4 0.45 2.27 -20.12
N HIS A 5 -0.31 2.73 -19.12
CA HIS A 5 -0.46 2.05 -17.83
C HIS A 5 -1.56 0.98 -17.89
N VAL A 6 -1.20 -0.28 -17.66
CA VAL A 6 -2.14 -1.40 -17.60
C VAL A 6 -2.40 -1.73 -16.13
N LEU A 7 -3.60 -1.41 -15.65
CA LEU A 7 -3.99 -1.45 -14.24
C LEU A 7 -5.03 -2.54 -13.95
N ASP A 8 -4.99 -3.13 -12.75
CA ASP A 8 -6.04 -4.05 -12.31
C ASP A 8 -7.38 -3.32 -12.12
N HIS A 9 -7.33 -2.16 -11.44
CA HIS A 9 -8.47 -1.25 -11.24
C HIS A 9 -8.00 0.20 -11.08
N TYR A 10 -8.91 1.16 -11.26
CA TYR A 10 -8.65 2.59 -11.12
C TYR A 10 -9.90 3.29 -10.53
N LYS A 11 -9.93 4.63 -10.50
CA LYS A 11 -11.12 5.37 -10.07
C LYS A 11 -12.39 4.88 -10.77
N PRO A 12 -13.56 4.85 -10.09
CA PRO A 12 -13.84 5.44 -8.79
C PRO A 12 -13.51 4.56 -7.57
N HIS A 13 -12.79 3.45 -7.72
CA HIS A 13 -12.37 2.66 -6.57
C HIS A 13 -11.38 3.43 -5.68
N PHE A 14 -11.50 3.27 -4.36
CA PHE A 14 -10.61 3.85 -3.37
C PHE A 14 -9.79 2.75 -2.69
N SER A 15 -8.50 2.71 -2.98
CA SER A 15 -7.55 1.75 -2.40
C SER A 15 -6.13 2.33 -2.42
N GLY A 16 -5.22 1.79 -1.61
CA GLY A 16 -3.80 2.18 -1.66
C GLY A 16 -3.18 2.01 -3.05
N TYR A 17 -3.66 1.02 -3.83
CA TYR A 17 -3.27 0.82 -5.22
C TYR A 17 -3.66 2.01 -6.11
N VAL A 18 -4.90 2.49 -5.98
CA VAL A 18 -5.41 3.62 -6.77
C VAL A 18 -4.76 4.94 -6.34
N PHE A 19 -4.59 5.17 -5.03
CA PHE A 19 -3.92 6.35 -4.52
C PHE A 19 -2.49 6.45 -5.05
N ARG A 20 -1.69 5.38 -4.90
CA ARG A 20 -0.33 5.34 -5.44
C ARG A 20 -0.32 5.62 -6.94
N THR A 21 -1.19 4.96 -7.71
CA THR A 21 -1.28 5.16 -9.15
C THR A 21 -1.59 6.62 -9.49
N ASN A 22 -2.53 7.23 -8.79
CA ASN A 22 -2.93 8.61 -9.03
C ASN A 22 -1.78 9.60 -8.82
N TYR A 23 -0.98 9.43 -7.76
CA TYR A 23 0.21 10.26 -7.53
C TYR A 23 1.29 10.03 -8.59
N ILE A 24 1.53 8.79 -9.00
CA ILE A 24 2.45 8.49 -10.10
C ILE A 24 2.04 9.23 -11.36
N LEU A 25 0.77 9.13 -11.77
CA LEU A 25 0.26 9.77 -12.99
C LEU A 25 0.31 11.30 -12.92
N LYS A 26 -0.03 11.89 -11.77
CA LYS A 26 0.06 13.33 -11.54
C LYS A 26 1.49 13.83 -11.78
N HIS A 27 2.46 13.26 -11.10
CA HIS A 27 3.86 13.70 -11.19
C HIS A 27 4.53 13.31 -12.52
N GLN A 28 4.09 12.24 -13.18
CA GLN A 28 4.53 11.94 -14.54
C GLN A 28 4.12 13.05 -15.51
N ARG A 29 2.88 13.57 -15.40
CA ARG A 29 2.44 14.71 -16.24
C ARG A 29 3.25 15.96 -15.99
N GLU A 30 3.61 16.24 -14.74
CA GLU A 30 4.50 17.36 -14.36
C GLU A 30 5.89 17.22 -14.98
N LEU A 31 6.35 15.99 -15.24
CA LEU A 31 7.61 15.68 -15.96
C LEU A 31 7.44 15.61 -17.49
N GLY A 32 6.29 15.97 -18.05
CA GLY A 32 6.04 15.93 -19.49
C GLY A 32 5.76 14.54 -20.07
N ILE A 33 5.47 13.55 -19.21
CA ILE A 33 5.01 12.23 -19.64
C ILE A 33 3.51 12.29 -19.86
N ALA A 34 3.02 11.78 -20.99
CA ALA A 34 1.60 11.65 -21.29
C ALA A 34 1.11 10.23 -20.90
N PRO A 35 0.44 10.06 -19.74
CA PRO A 35 -0.06 8.76 -19.34
C PRO A 35 -1.38 8.43 -20.05
N ILE A 36 -1.53 7.17 -20.43
CA ILE A 36 -2.74 6.57 -20.95
C ILE A 36 -3.07 5.40 -20.04
N ILE A 37 -4.33 5.19 -19.70
CA ILE A 37 -4.74 4.14 -18.76
C ILE A 37 -5.60 3.09 -19.46
N ILE A 38 -5.30 1.80 -19.21
CA ILE A 38 -6.21 0.68 -19.43
C ILE A 38 -6.50 0.01 -18.10
N THR A 39 -7.78 -0.27 -17.82
CA THR A 39 -8.13 -1.11 -16.68
C THR A 39 -8.46 -2.53 -17.14
N SER A 40 -8.10 -3.52 -16.30
CA SER A 40 -8.48 -4.92 -16.55
C SER A 40 -10.00 -5.13 -16.42
N PRO A 41 -10.54 -6.24 -16.94
CA PRO A 41 -11.95 -6.58 -16.75
C PRO A 41 -12.38 -6.73 -15.28
N LYS A 42 -11.44 -6.90 -14.35
CA LYS A 42 -11.70 -6.94 -12.90
C LYS A 42 -12.12 -5.60 -12.31
N HIS A 43 -11.93 -4.52 -13.05
CA HIS A 43 -12.39 -3.21 -12.61
C HIS A 43 -13.92 -3.21 -12.35
N GLY A 44 -14.67 -4.01 -13.09
CA GLY A 44 -16.12 -4.12 -12.93
C GLY A 44 -16.88 -3.08 -13.75
N VAL A 45 -17.89 -2.47 -13.14
CA VAL A 45 -18.82 -1.56 -13.84
C VAL A 45 -18.14 -0.25 -14.22
N SER A 46 -18.28 0.17 -15.48
CA SER A 46 -17.88 1.49 -15.98
C SER A 46 -19.04 2.13 -16.74
N SER A 47 -19.05 3.45 -16.83
CA SER A 47 -20.06 4.21 -17.58
C SER A 47 -19.90 4.11 -19.10
N GLY A 48 -18.71 3.67 -19.57
CA GLY A 48 -18.40 3.53 -20.98
C GLY A 48 -17.08 2.80 -21.22
N SER A 49 -16.77 2.56 -22.49
CA SER A 49 -15.51 1.91 -22.90
C SER A 49 -14.30 2.85 -22.83
N VAL A 50 -14.53 4.16 -22.88
CA VAL A 50 -13.53 5.22 -22.73
C VAL A 50 -14.11 6.31 -21.84
N GLU A 51 -13.35 6.74 -20.87
CA GLU A 51 -13.70 7.83 -19.93
C GLU A 51 -12.51 8.78 -19.83
N GLU A 52 -12.77 10.07 -19.59
CA GLU A 52 -11.74 11.02 -19.19
C GLU A 52 -11.81 11.22 -17.68
N ILE A 53 -10.72 10.95 -16.98
CA ILE A 53 -10.61 11.13 -15.53
C ILE A 53 -9.37 11.96 -15.24
N ASP A 54 -9.54 13.11 -14.58
CA ASP A 54 -8.45 14.06 -14.26
C ASP A 54 -7.65 14.49 -15.50
N GLY A 55 -8.29 14.58 -16.69
CA GLY A 55 -7.65 14.92 -17.96
C GLY A 55 -6.76 13.80 -18.52
N ILE A 56 -7.03 12.53 -18.17
CA ILE A 56 -6.35 11.34 -18.68
C ILE A 56 -7.40 10.41 -19.32
N ASN A 57 -7.09 9.93 -20.54
CA ASN A 57 -7.91 8.91 -21.18
C ASN A 57 -7.79 7.57 -20.48
N VAL A 58 -8.93 7.06 -20.01
CA VAL A 58 -9.06 5.76 -19.32
C VAL A 58 -9.87 4.81 -20.18
N TYR A 59 -9.20 3.84 -20.75
CA TYR A 59 -9.79 2.77 -21.57
C TYR A 59 -10.23 1.63 -20.67
N ARG A 60 -11.54 1.37 -20.60
CA ARG A 60 -12.09 0.27 -19.82
C ARG A 60 -12.13 -1.01 -20.64
N THR A 61 -11.61 -2.09 -20.06
CA THR A 61 -11.85 -3.42 -20.64
C THR A 61 -13.16 -3.94 -20.07
N MET A 62 -14.17 -4.07 -20.91
CA MET A 62 -15.50 -4.49 -20.46
C MET A 62 -15.48 -5.89 -19.88
N SER A 63 -16.18 -6.10 -18.76
CA SER A 63 -16.37 -7.42 -18.19
C SER A 63 -17.54 -8.10 -18.88
N ASN A 64 -17.25 -9.14 -19.65
CA ASN A 64 -18.26 -10.10 -20.09
C ASN A 64 -18.35 -11.23 -19.06
N ASP A 65 -19.40 -12.01 -19.06
CA ASP A 65 -19.45 -13.22 -18.25
C ASP A 65 -18.34 -14.19 -18.67
N PHE A 66 -17.27 -14.25 -17.87
CA PHE A 66 -16.13 -15.12 -18.15
C PHE A 66 -16.33 -16.56 -17.67
N GLY A 67 -17.54 -16.89 -17.14
CA GLY A 67 -17.88 -18.19 -16.59
C GLY A 67 -17.26 -18.46 -15.21
N THR A 68 -17.65 -19.56 -14.59
CA THR A 68 -17.36 -19.90 -13.19
C THR A 68 -16.06 -20.70 -12.99
N MET A 69 -15.52 -21.36 -14.01
CA MET A 69 -14.30 -22.17 -13.89
C MET A 69 -13.06 -21.26 -13.80
N PRO A 70 -12.31 -21.25 -12.67
CA PRO A 70 -11.29 -20.25 -12.40
C PRO A 70 -10.22 -20.12 -13.49
N PHE A 71 -9.64 -21.23 -13.95
CA PHE A 71 -8.58 -21.23 -14.96
C PHE A 71 -9.02 -20.65 -16.31
N PHE A 72 -10.18 -21.09 -16.81
CA PHE A 72 -10.74 -20.58 -18.07
C PHE A 72 -11.16 -19.12 -17.94
N ARG A 73 -11.66 -18.72 -16.78
CA ARG A 73 -12.01 -17.33 -16.48
C ARG A 73 -10.78 -16.42 -16.59
N GLU A 74 -9.66 -16.79 -15.97
CA GLU A 74 -8.42 -16.02 -16.04
C GLU A 74 -7.87 -15.92 -17.46
N MET A 75 -7.91 -17.01 -18.24
CA MET A 75 -7.51 -17.00 -19.65
C MET A 75 -8.37 -16.05 -20.49
N ARG A 76 -9.71 -16.08 -20.31
CA ARG A 76 -10.64 -15.19 -21.03
C ARG A 76 -10.40 -13.73 -20.64
N LEU A 77 -10.18 -13.45 -19.35
CA LEU A 77 -9.82 -12.12 -18.85
C LEU A 77 -8.55 -11.60 -19.51
N MET A 78 -7.48 -12.40 -19.52
CA MET A 78 -6.23 -12.02 -20.18
C MET A 78 -6.39 -11.82 -21.68
N LYS A 79 -7.23 -12.63 -22.36
CA LYS A 79 -7.54 -12.45 -23.79
C LYS A 79 -8.26 -11.14 -24.06
N ALA A 80 -9.29 -10.80 -23.25
CA ALA A 80 -10.03 -9.56 -23.39
C ALA A 80 -9.11 -8.33 -23.16
N LEU A 81 -8.29 -8.37 -22.12
CA LEU A 81 -7.33 -7.32 -21.84
C LEU A 81 -6.27 -7.19 -22.96
N TYR A 82 -5.78 -8.31 -23.50
CA TYR A 82 -4.85 -8.31 -24.62
C TYR A 82 -5.43 -7.63 -25.87
N MET A 83 -6.67 -7.94 -26.23
CA MET A 83 -7.35 -7.30 -27.36
C MET A 83 -7.51 -5.80 -27.13
N ARG A 84 -7.92 -5.41 -25.92
CA ARG A 84 -8.06 -3.98 -25.57
C ARG A 84 -6.72 -3.23 -25.63
N ILE A 85 -5.63 -3.86 -25.16
CA ILE A 85 -4.29 -3.27 -25.25
C ILE A 85 -3.92 -3.02 -26.71
N GLN A 86 -4.21 -3.96 -27.64
CA GLN A 86 -3.93 -3.78 -29.07
C GLN A 86 -4.70 -2.60 -29.66
N GLU A 87 -6.02 -2.51 -29.40
CA GLU A 87 -6.85 -1.38 -29.86
C GLU A 87 -6.27 -0.03 -29.40
N VAL A 88 -5.84 0.06 -28.13
CA VAL A 88 -5.28 1.29 -27.59
C VAL A 88 -3.88 1.57 -28.15
N ILE A 89 -3.05 0.57 -28.38
CA ILE A 89 -1.74 0.77 -29.06
C ILE A 89 -1.95 1.33 -30.46
N GLU A 90 -2.90 0.81 -31.22
CA GLU A 90 -3.18 1.24 -32.59
C GLU A 90 -3.75 2.67 -32.65
N SER A 91 -4.51 3.11 -31.64
CA SER A 91 -5.08 4.46 -31.60
C SER A 91 -4.17 5.50 -30.96
N GLU A 92 -3.40 5.13 -29.94
CA GLU A 92 -2.63 6.10 -29.14
C GLU A 92 -1.13 6.10 -29.41
N SER A 93 -0.59 5.02 -29.99
CA SER A 93 0.84 4.85 -30.29
C SER A 93 1.75 5.15 -29.09
N PRO A 94 1.64 4.39 -27.98
CA PRO A 94 2.48 4.60 -26.80
C PRO A 94 3.94 4.19 -27.04
N ASP A 95 4.87 4.89 -26.41
CA ASP A 95 6.30 4.59 -26.45
C ASP A 95 6.68 3.43 -25.53
N ILE A 96 5.93 3.25 -24.42
CA ILE A 96 6.17 2.24 -23.38
C ILE A 96 4.85 1.67 -22.88
N ILE A 97 4.84 0.38 -22.55
CA ILE A 97 3.77 -0.25 -21.77
C ILE A 97 4.27 -0.44 -20.34
N HIS A 98 3.59 0.18 -19.37
CA HIS A 98 3.86 -0.03 -17.95
C HIS A 98 2.72 -0.84 -17.32
N ALA A 99 2.93 -2.15 -17.20
CA ALA A 99 1.95 -3.03 -16.57
C ALA A 99 2.17 -3.09 -15.05
N HIS A 100 1.07 -3.03 -14.29
CA HIS A 100 1.09 -3.14 -12.84
C HIS A 100 0.55 -4.50 -12.40
N SER A 101 1.14 -5.05 -11.34
CA SER A 101 0.67 -6.33 -10.76
C SER A 101 -0.86 -6.38 -10.57
N PRO A 102 -1.49 -7.54 -10.75
CA PRO A 102 -0.94 -8.89 -10.82
C PRO A 102 -0.45 -9.31 -12.22
N SER A 103 0.15 -10.51 -12.31
CA SER A 103 0.63 -11.11 -13.58
C SER A 103 -0.44 -11.22 -14.66
N LEU A 104 -1.72 -11.25 -14.29
CA LEU A 104 -2.85 -11.22 -15.21
C LEU A 104 -2.89 -9.96 -16.08
N ASN A 105 -2.28 -8.86 -15.64
CA ASN A 105 -2.09 -7.63 -16.42
C ASN A 105 -0.76 -7.68 -17.20
N GLY A 106 0.29 -8.19 -16.57
CA GLY A 106 1.63 -8.22 -17.16
C GLY A 106 1.76 -9.18 -18.35
N ILE A 107 1.11 -10.35 -18.32
CA ILE A 107 1.19 -11.35 -19.40
C ILE A 107 0.62 -10.80 -20.71
N PRO A 108 -0.64 -10.26 -20.75
CA PRO A 108 -1.17 -9.65 -21.97
C PRO A 108 -0.38 -8.43 -22.42
N ALA A 109 0.15 -7.61 -21.50
CA ALA A 109 1.00 -6.48 -21.81
C ALA A 109 2.30 -6.92 -22.51
N LEU A 110 3.01 -7.94 -21.96
CA LEU A 110 4.19 -8.51 -22.61
C LEU A 110 3.92 -9.07 -24.01
N ARG A 111 2.79 -9.73 -24.18
CA ARG A 111 2.39 -10.29 -25.46
C ARG A 111 2.15 -9.18 -26.49
N ALA A 112 1.50 -8.10 -26.10
CA ALA A 112 1.26 -6.94 -26.92
C ALA A 112 2.57 -6.19 -27.25
N GLY A 113 3.38 -5.91 -26.23
CA GLY A 113 4.68 -5.25 -26.42
C GLY A 113 5.56 -5.97 -27.44
N ARG A 114 5.65 -7.31 -27.37
CA ARG A 114 6.39 -8.12 -28.37
C ARG A 114 5.82 -8.03 -29.77
N LYS A 115 4.48 -8.02 -29.91
CA LYS A 115 3.82 -7.93 -31.21
C LYS A 115 4.11 -6.59 -31.90
N TYR A 116 4.10 -5.51 -31.14
CA TYR A 116 4.24 -4.14 -31.65
C TYR A 116 5.66 -3.55 -31.50
N GLY A 117 6.61 -4.29 -30.93
CA GLY A 117 7.99 -3.83 -30.69
C GLY A 117 8.10 -2.74 -29.61
N ILE A 118 7.13 -2.66 -28.70
CA ILE A 118 7.08 -1.66 -27.62
C ILE A 118 7.66 -2.27 -26.34
N PRO A 119 8.63 -1.60 -25.67
CA PRO A 119 9.20 -2.10 -24.41
C PRO A 119 8.15 -2.15 -23.29
N VAL A 120 8.29 -3.16 -22.42
CA VAL A 120 7.35 -3.41 -21.32
C VAL A 120 8.06 -3.35 -19.98
N ALA A 121 7.69 -2.36 -19.17
CA ALA A 121 8.00 -2.32 -17.75
C ALA A 121 6.90 -3.01 -16.93
N TYR A 122 7.28 -3.71 -15.85
CA TYR A 122 6.33 -4.35 -14.97
C TYR A 122 6.56 -3.93 -13.51
N GLU A 123 5.53 -3.40 -12.85
CA GLU A 123 5.59 -2.94 -11.45
C GLU A 123 4.94 -3.93 -10.50
N ILE A 124 5.72 -4.40 -9.54
CA ILE A 124 5.30 -5.30 -8.46
C ILE A 124 5.10 -4.49 -7.18
N ARG A 125 3.86 -4.45 -6.68
CA ARG A 125 3.49 -3.80 -5.42
C ARG A 125 3.30 -4.79 -4.27
N ALA A 126 2.99 -6.02 -4.60
CA ALA A 126 2.99 -7.20 -3.75
C ALA A 126 2.97 -8.41 -4.69
N PHE A 127 3.53 -9.54 -4.27
CA PHE A 127 3.36 -10.77 -5.01
C PHE A 127 1.94 -11.29 -4.83
N TRP A 128 1.33 -11.68 -5.93
CA TRP A 128 -0.05 -12.16 -5.91
C TRP A 128 -0.20 -13.46 -5.12
N GLU A 129 0.79 -14.35 -5.22
CA GLU A 129 0.84 -15.58 -4.45
C GLU A 129 0.83 -15.33 -2.93
N ASP A 130 1.52 -14.28 -2.47
CA ASP A 130 1.59 -13.92 -1.05
C ASP A 130 0.27 -13.26 -0.60
N ALA A 131 -0.28 -12.35 -1.39
CA ALA A 131 -1.58 -11.74 -1.12
C ALA A 131 -2.72 -12.78 -1.07
N ALA A 132 -2.66 -13.82 -1.91
CA ALA A 132 -3.65 -14.90 -1.90
C ALA A 132 -3.57 -15.77 -0.63
N VAL A 133 -2.39 -15.91 -0.03
CA VAL A 133 -2.23 -16.57 1.29
C VAL A 133 -2.89 -15.75 2.38
N ASP A 134 -2.70 -14.43 2.39
CA ASP A 134 -3.28 -13.54 3.40
C ASP A 134 -4.80 -13.50 3.33
N HIS A 135 -5.35 -13.55 2.13
CA HIS A 135 -6.80 -13.67 1.91
C HIS A 135 -7.33 -15.10 2.14
N ARG A 136 -6.49 -16.02 2.69
CA ARG A 136 -6.83 -17.42 2.96
C ARG A 136 -7.31 -18.21 1.72
N THR A 137 -7.00 -17.73 0.53
CA THR A 137 -7.33 -18.39 -0.74
C THR A 137 -6.36 -19.52 -1.03
N PHE A 138 -5.09 -19.36 -0.62
CA PHE A 138 -4.03 -20.34 -0.76
C PHE A 138 -3.37 -20.64 0.59
N LYS A 139 -2.67 -21.79 0.66
CA LYS A 139 -1.64 -22.04 1.67
C LYS A 139 -0.27 -21.88 1.00
N GLU A 140 0.70 -21.29 1.68
CA GLU A 140 2.06 -21.02 1.15
C GLU A 140 2.74 -22.27 0.56
N SER A 141 2.49 -23.45 1.12
CA SER A 141 3.01 -24.74 0.62
C SER A 141 2.19 -25.35 -0.52
N SER A 142 1.06 -24.75 -0.93
CA SER A 142 0.12 -25.35 -1.87
C SER A 142 0.67 -25.38 -3.31
N PHE A 143 0.18 -26.34 -4.11
CA PHE A 143 0.49 -26.41 -5.54
C PHE A 143 0.11 -25.11 -6.28
N LYS A 144 -1.04 -24.52 -5.94
CA LYS A 144 -1.49 -23.24 -6.52
C LYS A 144 -0.50 -22.12 -6.26
N TYR A 145 0.04 -22.01 -5.05
CA TYR A 145 1.08 -21.04 -4.70
C TYR A 145 2.31 -21.20 -5.59
N ARG A 146 2.80 -22.45 -5.74
CA ARG A 146 3.99 -22.74 -6.58
C ARG A 146 3.76 -22.39 -8.04
N VAL A 147 2.58 -22.71 -8.58
CA VAL A 147 2.21 -22.37 -9.96
C VAL A 147 2.15 -20.85 -10.14
N SER A 148 1.49 -20.11 -9.23
CA SER A 148 1.42 -18.65 -9.29
C SER A 148 2.82 -18.02 -9.24
N ARG A 149 3.67 -18.49 -8.32
CA ARG A 149 5.07 -18.04 -8.22
C ARG A 149 5.89 -18.34 -9.48
N PHE A 150 5.67 -19.49 -10.11
CA PHE A 150 6.33 -19.87 -11.37
C PHE A 150 5.91 -18.96 -12.51
N ILE A 151 4.61 -18.68 -12.65
CA ILE A 151 4.05 -17.76 -13.67
C ILE A 151 4.59 -16.35 -13.47
N GLU A 152 4.54 -15.83 -12.23
CA GLU A 152 5.09 -14.51 -11.87
C GLU A 152 6.58 -14.43 -12.20
N THR A 153 7.37 -15.42 -11.80
CA THR A 153 8.81 -15.47 -12.11
C THR A 153 9.08 -15.51 -13.61
N GLY A 154 8.25 -16.22 -14.37
CA GLY A 154 8.32 -16.23 -15.83
C GLY A 154 8.06 -14.89 -16.49
N LEU A 155 7.13 -14.10 -15.92
CA LEU A 155 6.85 -12.72 -16.32
C LEU A 155 8.03 -11.80 -15.99
N LEU A 156 8.55 -11.85 -14.76
CA LEU A 156 9.70 -11.06 -14.30
C LEU A 156 10.92 -11.24 -15.21
N LYS A 157 11.20 -12.48 -15.63
CA LYS A 157 12.31 -12.77 -16.55
C LYS A 157 12.16 -12.10 -17.92
N ARG A 158 10.91 -11.94 -18.39
CA ARG A 158 10.62 -11.52 -19.76
C ARG A 158 10.32 -10.02 -19.91
N ALA A 159 9.92 -9.33 -18.86
CA ALA A 159 9.73 -7.88 -18.89
C ALA A 159 11.07 -7.16 -19.18
N ASP A 160 11.06 -6.03 -19.83
CA ASP A 160 12.29 -5.29 -20.19
C ASP A 160 12.87 -4.55 -18.98
N ALA A 161 12.02 -4.01 -18.09
CA ALA A 161 12.39 -3.45 -16.80
C ALA A 161 11.38 -3.85 -15.71
N LEU A 162 11.84 -3.81 -14.48
CA LEU A 162 11.02 -4.12 -13.30
C LEU A 162 11.05 -2.95 -12.33
N PHE A 163 9.86 -2.61 -11.83
CA PHE A 163 9.72 -1.68 -10.72
C PHE A 163 9.17 -2.39 -9.49
N THR A 164 9.60 -1.97 -8.33
CA THR A 164 9.04 -2.43 -7.07
C THR A 164 9.03 -1.31 -6.03
N ILE A 165 8.26 -1.48 -4.97
CA ILE A 165 7.98 -0.41 -4.01
C ILE A 165 8.94 -0.39 -2.82
N CYS A 166 9.81 -1.39 -2.70
CA CYS A 166 10.66 -1.55 -1.52
C CYS A 166 11.81 -2.54 -1.76
N SER A 167 12.81 -2.47 -0.90
CA SER A 167 13.99 -3.34 -0.94
C SER A 167 13.66 -4.80 -0.65
N GLY A 168 12.68 -5.08 0.21
CA GLY A 168 12.23 -6.43 0.52
C GLY A 168 11.76 -7.17 -0.74
N LEU A 169 10.89 -6.56 -1.54
CA LEU A 169 10.44 -7.12 -2.82
C LEU A 169 11.58 -7.23 -3.84
N ARG A 170 12.45 -6.21 -3.93
CA ARG A 170 13.61 -6.26 -4.81
C ARG A 170 14.50 -7.46 -4.50
N ASN A 171 14.82 -7.68 -3.24
CA ASN A 171 15.68 -8.78 -2.81
C ASN A 171 15.04 -10.15 -3.12
N ASP A 172 13.72 -10.31 -2.93
CA ASP A 172 13.01 -11.51 -3.33
C ASP A 172 13.07 -11.72 -4.87
N ILE A 173 12.86 -10.67 -5.65
CA ILE A 173 12.95 -10.73 -7.12
C ILE A 173 14.36 -11.18 -7.54
N VAL A 174 15.40 -10.59 -7.00
CA VAL A 174 16.80 -10.96 -7.29
C VAL A 174 17.08 -12.41 -6.87
N SER A 175 16.53 -12.88 -5.75
CA SER A 175 16.65 -14.28 -5.29
C SER A 175 16.01 -15.29 -6.27
N ARG A 176 15.14 -14.84 -7.17
CA ARG A 176 14.53 -15.66 -8.26
C ARG A 176 15.42 -15.73 -9.51
N ASN A 177 16.71 -15.37 -9.43
CA ASN A 177 17.65 -15.27 -10.52
C ASN A 177 17.23 -14.22 -11.59
N ILE A 178 16.77 -13.07 -11.15
CA ILE A 178 16.55 -11.89 -11.97
C ILE A 178 17.75 -10.95 -11.77
N PRO A 179 18.36 -10.43 -12.87
CA PRO A 179 19.47 -9.50 -12.75
C PRO A 179 19.09 -8.25 -11.95
N GLU A 180 19.93 -7.87 -11.01
CA GLU A 180 19.69 -6.76 -10.08
C GLU A 180 19.50 -5.42 -10.81
N GLN A 181 20.27 -5.16 -11.85
CA GLN A 181 20.20 -3.94 -12.67
C GLN A 181 18.87 -3.78 -13.42
N LYS A 182 18.08 -4.85 -13.52
CA LYS A 182 16.76 -4.83 -14.14
C LYS A 182 15.69 -4.30 -13.19
N VAL A 183 15.95 -4.24 -11.88
CA VAL A 183 14.96 -3.97 -10.82
C VAL A 183 15.23 -2.60 -10.20
N ALA A 184 14.38 -1.64 -10.49
CA ALA A 184 14.39 -0.32 -9.85
C ALA A 184 13.40 -0.27 -8.68
N VAL A 185 13.83 0.31 -7.57
CA VAL A 185 12.95 0.57 -6.41
C VAL A 185 12.40 1.98 -6.52
N ILE A 186 11.08 2.09 -6.64
CA ILE A 186 10.34 3.34 -6.56
C ILE A 186 9.50 3.29 -5.28
N PRO A 187 9.96 3.88 -4.18
CA PRO A 187 9.38 3.66 -2.87
C PRO A 187 7.92 4.13 -2.79
N ASN A 188 7.21 3.63 -1.80
CA ASN A 188 5.97 4.26 -1.37
C ASN A 188 6.26 5.66 -0.84
N CYS A 189 5.45 6.62 -1.24
CA CYS A 189 5.55 8.02 -0.83
C CYS A 189 4.23 8.50 -0.25
N VAL A 190 4.25 9.67 0.36
CA VAL A 190 3.07 10.34 0.90
C VAL A 190 2.97 11.75 0.34
N ASP A 191 1.76 12.25 0.21
CA ASP A 191 1.49 13.65 -0.12
C ASP A 191 1.67 14.50 1.15
N THR A 192 2.80 15.20 1.24
CA THR A 192 3.15 16.04 2.39
C THR A 192 2.40 17.37 2.42
N ASP A 193 1.71 17.75 1.33
CA ASP A 193 0.82 18.89 1.31
C ASP A 193 -0.52 18.54 1.96
N PHE A 194 -1.00 17.32 1.71
CA PHE A 194 -2.24 16.82 2.32
C PHE A 194 -2.02 16.33 3.76
N PHE A 195 -0.95 15.55 4.00
CA PHE A 195 -0.56 15.05 5.31
C PHE A 195 0.57 15.92 5.87
N SER A 196 0.22 16.88 6.70
CA SER A 196 1.13 17.77 7.41
C SER A 196 0.66 17.95 8.86
N PRO A 197 1.53 18.33 9.80
CA PRO A 197 1.14 18.54 11.18
C PRO A 197 -0.06 19.49 11.30
N LEU A 198 -1.06 19.07 12.07
CA LEU A 198 -2.28 19.83 12.34
C LEU A 198 -2.51 19.95 13.84
N GLU A 199 -3.13 21.04 14.25
CA GLU A 199 -3.70 21.14 15.60
C GLU A 199 -4.81 20.10 15.77
N PRO A 200 -4.95 19.54 16.99
CA PRO A 200 -5.96 18.54 17.27
C PRO A 200 -7.39 19.05 16.99
N GLU A 201 -8.15 18.25 16.22
CA GLU A 201 -9.52 18.60 15.82
C GLU A 201 -10.48 18.57 17.02
N LYS A 202 -10.97 19.74 17.41
CA LYS A 202 -11.76 19.92 18.63
C LYS A 202 -13.08 19.18 18.62
N ASP A 203 -13.75 19.11 17.49
CA ASP A 203 -15.02 18.39 17.35
C ASP A 203 -14.84 16.88 17.52
N LEU A 204 -13.73 16.32 17.03
CA LEU A 204 -13.40 14.91 17.25
C LEU A 204 -13.06 14.64 18.72
N ILE A 205 -12.32 15.55 19.37
CA ILE A 205 -12.03 15.45 20.81
C ILE A 205 -13.32 15.42 21.62
N ALA A 206 -14.22 16.36 21.36
CA ALA A 206 -15.51 16.43 22.06
C ALA A 206 -16.40 15.21 21.78
N ARG A 207 -16.54 14.84 20.50
CA ARG A 207 -17.37 13.71 20.05
C ARG A 207 -16.96 12.39 20.65
N HIS A 208 -15.66 12.14 20.80
CA HIS A 208 -15.11 10.87 21.29
C HIS A 208 -14.63 10.93 22.73
N GLY A 209 -14.87 12.04 23.46
CA GLY A 209 -14.48 12.18 24.86
C GLY A 209 -12.97 12.03 25.10
N LEU A 210 -12.15 12.64 24.21
CA LEU A 210 -10.69 12.51 24.22
C LEU A 210 -10.00 13.62 25.02
N SER A 211 -10.72 14.55 25.60
CA SER A 211 -10.15 15.59 26.48
C SER A 211 -9.33 14.94 27.61
N ASP A 212 -8.11 15.41 27.82
CA ASP A 212 -7.18 14.92 28.86
C ASP A 212 -6.86 13.42 28.75
N LYS A 213 -7.03 12.81 27.59
CA LYS A 213 -6.68 11.40 27.35
C LYS A 213 -5.33 11.28 26.67
N VAL A 214 -4.71 10.12 26.86
CA VAL A 214 -3.58 9.68 26.04
C VAL A 214 -4.16 8.76 24.97
N VAL A 215 -4.10 9.20 23.71
CA VAL A 215 -4.78 8.54 22.61
C VAL A 215 -3.77 7.73 21.78
N PHE A 216 -3.90 6.41 21.83
CA PHE A 216 -3.25 5.49 20.93
C PHE A 216 -4.19 5.22 19.76
N GLY A 217 -3.65 5.11 18.54
CA GLY A 217 -4.51 4.95 17.39
C GLY A 217 -3.97 4.03 16.32
N PHE A 218 -4.90 3.53 15.52
CA PHE A 218 -4.64 2.87 14.25
C PHE A 218 -5.64 3.40 13.22
N ILE A 219 -5.15 3.68 12.01
CA ILE A 219 -5.99 4.11 10.89
C ILE A 219 -5.78 3.17 9.71
N GLY A 220 -6.84 2.60 9.16
CA GLY A 220 -6.80 1.79 7.96
C GLY A 220 -7.73 0.60 7.95
N SER A 221 -7.57 -0.28 6.94
CA SER A 221 -8.37 -1.51 6.85
C SER A 221 -7.93 -2.53 7.90
N PHE A 222 -8.92 -3.17 8.54
CA PHE A 222 -8.69 -4.17 9.59
C PHE A 222 -8.51 -5.54 8.97
N TYR A 223 -7.26 -5.82 8.58
CA TYR A 223 -6.83 -7.15 8.15
C TYR A 223 -6.11 -7.87 9.29
N GLN A 224 -6.18 -9.20 9.30
CA GLN A 224 -5.57 -10.02 10.35
C GLN A 224 -4.05 -9.77 10.49
N TYR A 225 -3.36 -9.50 9.38
CA TYR A 225 -1.92 -9.23 9.39
C TYR A 225 -1.54 -7.88 10.01
N GLU A 226 -2.48 -6.94 10.15
CA GLU A 226 -2.23 -5.67 10.84
C GLU A 226 -2.05 -5.84 12.35
N GLY A 227 -2.49 -6.99 12.91
CA GLY A 227 -2.18 -7.38 14.29
C GLY A 227 -2.92 -6.57 15.36
N LEU A 228 -4.10 -6.02 15.05
CA LEU A 228 -4.90 -5.25 16.02
C LEU A 228 -5.31 -6.08 17.25
N ASP A 229 -5.39 -7.39 17.10
CA ASP A 229 -5.58 -8.32 18.21
C ASP A 229 -4.43 -8.27 19.24
N LEU A 230 -3.18 -8.04 18.79
CA LEU A 230 -2.02 -7.87 19.68
C LEU A 230 -2.10 -6.52 20.42
N LEU A 231 -2.52 -5.45 19.71
CA LEU A 231 -2.70 -4.14 20.31
C LEU A 231 -3.77 -4.18 21.41
N ILE A 232 -4.93 -4.78 21.14
CA ILE A 232 -6.00 -4.94 22.13
C ILE A 232 -5.51 -5.78 23.32
N GLY A 233 -4.79 -6.88 23.05
CA GLY A 233 -4.23 -7.74 24.12
C GLY A 233 -3.19 -7.03 24.99
N SER A 234 -2.48 -6.03 24.47
CA SER A 234 -1.50 -5.24 25.22
C SER A 234 -2.15 -4.16 26.09
N PHE A 235 -3.35 -3.71 25.75
CA PHE A 235 -3.96 -2.52 26.29
C PHE A 235 -4.38 -2.63 27.78
N PRO A 236 -4.83 -3.78 28.32
CA PRO A 236 -5.05 -3.94 29.77
C PRO A 236 -3.81 -3.63 30.60
N SER A 237 -2.61 -3.99 30.12
CA SER A 237 -1.35 -3.67 30.77
C SER A 237 -0.99 -2.19 30.68
N VAL A 238 -1.27 -1.54 29.58
CA VAL A 238 -1.12 -0.07 29.42
C VAL A 238 -2.01 0.66 30.41
N LEU A 239 -3.27 0.24 30.56
CA LEU A 239 -4.25 0.85 31.47
C LEU A 239 -3.89 0.71 32.96
N LYS A 240 -3.06 -0.26 33.34
CA LYS A 240 -2.55 -0.35 34.74
C LYS A 240 -1.75 0.89 35.12
N THR A 241 -1.00 1.46 34.18
CA THR A 241 -0.12 2.63 34.40
C THR A 241 -0.78 3.92 33.89
N ILE A 242 -1.35 3.91 32.69
CA ILE A 242 -1.94 5.08 32.03
C ILE A 242 -3.48 4.97 32.10
N LYS A 243 -4.07 5.33 33.24
CA LYS A 243 -5.52 5.16 33.51
C LYS A 243 -6.42 5.91 32.54
N ASN A 244 -5.97 7.04 32.01
CA ASN A 244 -6.68 7.86 31.03
C ASN A 244 -6.38 7.50 29.57
N ALA A 245 -5.71 6.37 29.29
CA ALA A 245 -5.47 5.91 27.93
C ALA A 245 -6.78 5.60 27.20
N ARG A 246 -6.80 5.88 25.87
CA ARG A 246 -7.85 5.50 24.93
C ARG A 246 -7.22 4.89 23.68
N LEU A 247 -7.92 3.94 23.11
CA LEU A 247 -7.56 3.36 21.82
C LEU A 247 -8.59 3.79 20.77
N LEU A 248 -8.14 4.52 19.74
CA LEU A 248 -8.99 5.00 18.65
C LEU A 248 -8.67 4.19 17.38
N LEU A 249 -9.62 3.35 16.96
CA LEU A 249 -9.53 2.49 15.78
C LEU A 249 -10.38 3.07 14.66
N VAL A 250 -9.70 3.64 13.64
CA VAL A 250 -10.34 4.31 12.49
C VAL A 250 -10.27 3.40 11.28
N GLY A 251 -11.40 2.97 10.79
CA GLY A 251 -11.51 2.07 9.65
C GLY A 251 -12.43 0.89 9.88
N ASP A 252 -12.32 -0.07 8.99
CA ASP A 252 -13.13 -1.29 8.97
C ASP A 252 -12.42 -2.36 8.15
N GLY A 253 -12.84 -3.62 8.22
CA GLY A 253 -12.27 -4.68 7.42
C GLY A 253 -12.70 -6.08 7.83
N PRO A 254 -12.17 -7.11 7.15
CA PRO A 254 -12.59 -8.49 7.39
C PRO A 254 -12.35 -9.02 8.81
N ASP A 255 -11.45 -8.40 9.57
CA ASP A 255 -11.12 -8.80 10.95
C ASP A 255 -11.94 -8.05 12.02
N ASN A 256 -12.85 -7.15 11.61
CA ASN A 256 -13.58 -6.26 12.52
C ASN A 256 -14.36 -7.02 13.61
N GLU A 257 -15.01 -8.11 13.24
CA GLU A 257 -15.77 -8.94 14.20
C GLU A 257 -14.86 -9.56 15.28
N ASN A 258 -13.73 -10.15 14.87
CA ASN A 258 -12.74 -10.72 15.79
C ASN A 258 -12.17 -9.66 16.74
N ILE A 259 -11.86 -8.46 16.21
CA ILE A 259 -11.34 -7.32 16.98
C ILE A 259 -12.38 -6.88 18.02
N SER A 260 -13.66 -6.73 17.63
CA SER A 260 -14.75 -6.35 18.53
C SER A 260 -14.98 -7.38 19.65
N GLN A 261 -14.93 -8.68 19.32
CA GLN A 261 -15.04 -9.75 20.31
C GLN A 261 -13.88 -9.71 21.31
N ARG A 262 -12.65 -9.41 20.85
CA ARG A 262 -11.48 -9.28 21.74
C ARG A 262 -11.58 -8.07 22.67
N VAL A 263 -12.12 -6.97 22.21
CA VAL A 263 -12.39 -5.79 23.05
C VAL A 263 -13.31 -6.16 24.20
N LYS A 264 -14.43 -6.84 23.92
CA LYS A 264 -15.38 -7.33 24.94
C LYS A 264 -14.73 -8.33 25.91
N ALA A 265 -14.00 -9.31 25.37
CA ALA A 265 -13.34 -10.33 26.19
C ALA A 265 -12.29 -9.77 27.15
N ASN A 266 -11.73 -8.60 26.86
CA ASN A 266 -10.77 -7.90 27.72
C ASN A 266 -11.41 -6.79 28.59
N GLY A 267 -12.73 -6.58 28.52
CA GLY A 267 -13.43 -5.54 29.27
C GLY A 267 -13.00 -4.13 28.90
N LEU A 268 -12.81 -3.86 27.60
CA LEU A 268 -12.24 -2.62 27.08
C LEU A 268 -13.27 -1.74 26.34
N GLU A 269 -14.57 -2.05 26.44
CA GLU A 269 -15.62 -1.39 25.65
C GLU A 269 -15.68 0.13 25.91
N ASP A 270 -15.34 0.59 27.10
CA ASP A 270 -15.29 2.01 27.47
C ASP A 270 -13.92 2.66 27.18
N LYS A 271 -12.94 1.90 26.72
CA LYS A 271 -11.57 2.36 26.42
C LYS A 271 -11.21 2.34 24.94
N VAL A 272 -11.91 1.55 24.13
CA VAL A 272 -11.68 1.39 22.70
C VAL A 272 -12.82 2.00 21.90
N ILE A 273 -12.47 2.90 21.00
CA ILE A 273 -13.40 3.64 20.16
C ILE A 273 -13.26 3.16 18.73
N PHE A 274 -14.35 2.67 18.14
CA PHE A 274 -14.43 2.34 16.71
C PHE A 274 -15.18 3.46 15.99
N THR A 275 -14.58 4.01 14.93
CA THR A 275 -15.24 5.04 14.13
C THR A 275 -15.95 4.48 12.90
N GLY A 276 -15.60 3.25 12.48
CA GLY A 276 -15.94 2.75 11.16
C GLY A 276 -15.11 3.44 10.06
N LYS A 277 -15.53 3.25 8.81
CA LYS A 277 -14.88 3.90 7.66
C LYS A 277 -15.12 5.40 7.70
N VAL A 278 -14.08 6.18 7.44
CA VAL A 278 -14.14 7.64 7.34
C VAL A 278 -13.75 8.07 5.92
N PRO A 279 -14.28 9.19 5.42
CA PRO A 279 -13.85 9.75 4.14
C PRO A 279 -12.35 10.06 4.16
N HIS A 280 -11.64 9.80 3.05
CA HIS A 280 -10.20 10.05 2.97
C HIS A 280 -9.82 11.50 3.31
N ALA A 281 -10.66 12.47 2.91
CA ALA A 281 -10.44 13.88 3.22
C ALA A 281 -10.39 14.19 4.72
N GLU A 282 -11.05 13.37 5.55
CA GLU A 282 -11.12 13.54 7.00
C GLU A 282 -10.04 12.78 7.76
N VAL A 283 -9.34 11.85 7.11
CA VAL A 283 -8.35 10.97 7.75
C VAL A 283 -7.29 11.77 8.52
N LYS A 284 -6.81 12.89 7.96
CA LYS A 284 -5.83 13.76 8.62
C LYS A 284 -6.32 14.34 9.96
N ASN A 285 -7.63 14.59 10.09
CA ASN A 285 -8.22 15.09 11.33
C ASN A 285 -8.19 14.02 12.43
N TYR A 286 -8.39 12.74 12.06
CA TYR A 286 -8.22 11.64 13.01
C TYR A 286 -6.76 11.43 13.41
N TYR A 287 -5.81 11.58 12.48
CA TYR A 287 -4.38 11.62 12.87
C TYR A 287 -4.11 12.72 13.88
N SER A 288 -4.72 13.92 13.72
CA SER A 288 -4.43 15.07 14.59
C SER A 288 -4.73 14.81 16.07
N VAL A 289 -5.76 14.02 16.37
CA VAL A 289 -6.20 13.73 17.76
C VAL A 289 -5.52 12.52 18.41
N MET A 290 -4.63 11.83 17.70
CA MET A 290 -3.85 10.71 18.23
C MET A 290 -2.48 11.17 18.71
N ASP A 291 -2.05 10.77 19.91
CA ASP A 291 -0.70 10.99 20.40
C ASP A 291 0.29 9.99 19.76
N PHE A 292 -0.12 8.72 19.64
CA PHE A 292 0.71 7.61 19.19
C PHE A 292 -0.01 6.77 18.15
N LEU A 293 0.65 6.48 17.03
CA LEU A 293 0.17 5.51 16.04
C LEU A 293 0.84 4.17 16.28
N VAL A 294 0.03 3.09 16.25
CA VAL A 294 0.52 1.75 16.54
C VAL A 294 0.27 0.84 15.34
N TYR A 295 1.35 0.24 14.81
CA TYR A 295 1.31 -0.69 13.68
C TYR A 295 1.87 -2.05 14.09
N PRO A 296 1.07 -2.88 14.79
CA PRO A 296 1.53 -4.13 15.42
C PRO A 296 1.51 -5.31 14.45
N ARG A 297 1.96 -5.10 13.21
CA ARG A 297 1.87 -6.08 12.13
C ARG A 297 2.47 -7.42 12.54
N LYS A 298 1.78 -8.51 12.19
CA LYS A 298 2.27 -9.87 12.41
C LYS A 298 3.38 -10.19 11.42
N SER A 299 4.40 -10.93 11.87
CA SER A 299 5.45 -11.42 10.98
C SER A 299 4.86 -12.51 10.08
N MET A 300 4.78 -12.21 8.81
CA MET A 300 4.40 -13.10 7.73
C MET A 300 5.01 -12.57 6.43
N ARG A 301 5.05 -13.40 5.39
CA ARG A 301 5.78 -13.08 4.18
C ARG A 301 5.39 -11.71 3.57
N LEU A 302 4.10 -11.39 3.51
CA LEU A 302 3.65 -10.08 3.03
C LEU A 302 4.23 -8.92 3.85
N THR A 303 4.13 -8.98 5.17
CA THR A 303 4.55 -7.89 6.05
C THR A 303 6.07 -7.79 6.18
N GLU A 304 6.79 -8.88 5.96
CA GLU A 304 8.25 -8.88 5.89
C GLU A 304 8.77 -8.25 4.57
N LEU A 305 8.04 -8.43 3.47
CA LEU A 305 8.49 -7.96 2.16
C LEU A 305 7.97 -6.57 1.78
N VAL A 306 6.78 -6.16 2.25
CA VAL A 306 6.03 -5.02 1.70
C VAL A 306 5.92 -3.88 2.70
N THR A 307 6.37 -2.70 2.29
CA THR A 307 6.24 -1.45 3.06
C THR A 307 4.80 -0.92 2.98
N PRO A 308 4.15 -0.61 4.12
CA PRO A 308 2.82 0.01 4.14
C PRO A 308 2.86 1.54 3.92
N LEU A 309 1.74 2.11 3.45
CA LEU A 309 1.58 3.57 3.28
C LEU A 309 1.27 4.29 4.61
N LYS A 310 0.47 3.66 5.48
CA LYS A 310 -0.05 4.26 6.72
C LYS A 310 1.03 4.84 7.66
N PRO A 311 2.17 4.18 7.91
CA PRO A 311 3.24 4.78 8.69
C PRO A 311 3.80 6.06 8.07
N LEU A 312 3.89 6.16 6.73
CA LEU A 312 4.36 7.35 6.05
C LEU A 312 3.42 8.54 6.25
N GLU A 313 2.10 8.29 6.20
CA GLU A 313 1.07 9.30 6.52
C GLU A 313 1.22 9.79 7.96
N ALA A 314 1.37 8.87 8.91
CA ALA A 314 1.58 9.21 10.32
C ALA A 314 2.88 9.99 10.55
N MET A 315 3.99 9.59 9.89
CA MET A 315 5.28 10.30 9.95
C MET A 315 5.16 11.71 9.37
N ALA A 316 4.48 11.88 8.25
CA ALA A 316 4.22 13.19 7.62
C ALA A 316 3.41 14.11 8.55
N MET A 317 2.45 13.55 9.29
CA MET A 317 1.68 14.25 10.33
C MET A 317 2.48 14.51 11.63
N GLY A 318 3.75 14.14 11.67
CA GLY A 318 4.61 14.28 12.85
C GLY A 318 4.20 13.41 14.04
N LYS A 319 3.48 12.32 13.79
CA LYS A 319 3.02 11.42 14.86
C LYS A 319 4.09 10.43 15.27
N ILE A 320 4.11 10.08 16.55
CA ILE A 320 5.03 9.08 17.08
C ILE A 320 4.51 7.69 16.76
N ILE A 321 5.34 6.89 16.13
CA ILE A 321 4.99 5.54 15.70
C ILE A 321 5.61 4.49 16.63
N ALA A 322 4.78 3.53 17.05
CA ALA A 322 5.20 2.25 17.62
C ALA A 322 4.87 1.13 16.61
N GLY A 323 5.87 0.58 15.94
CA GLY A 323 5.71 -0.47 14.94
C GLY A 323 6.34 -1.80 15.34
N SER A 324 5.80 -2.92 14.87
CA SER A 324 6.50 -4.20 14.97
C SER A 324 7.75 -4.22 14.07
N ASP A 325 8.76 -5.01 14.45
CA ASP A 325 10.04 -5.11 13.74
C ASP A 325 10.00 -5.99 12.48
N VAL A 326 8.85 -6.08 11.82
CA VAL A 326 8.72 -6.74 10.52
C VAL A 326 9.46 -5.96 9.43
N GLY A 327 9.95 -6.66 8.39
CA GLY A 327 10.79 -6.09 7.34
C GLY A 327 10.20 -4.84 6.70
N GLY A 328 8.90 -4.87 6.36
CA GLY A 328 8.22 -3.71 5.76
C GLY A 328 8.12 -2.47 6.66
N ILE A 329 8.14 -2.62 7.98
CA ILE A 329 8.19 -1.49 8.93
C ILE A 329 9.64 -1.04 9.16
N LYS A 330 10.57 -1.97 9.30
CA LYS A 330 12.01 -1.67 9.48
C LYS A 330 12.62 -0.89 8.30
N GLU A 331 12.08 -1.06 7.11
CA GLU A 331 12.52 -0.29 5.95
C GLU A 331 12.11 1.19 6.03
N LEU A 332 11.01 1.50 6.72
CA LEU A 332 10.47 2.85 6.87
C LEU A 332 10.99 3.57 8.12
N ILE A 333 11.19 2.83 9.22
CA ILE A 333 11.44 3.38 10.55
C ILE A 333 12.80 2.96 11.06
N THR A 334 13.59 3.93 11.49
CA THR A 334 14.83 3.74 12.26
C THR A 334 14.50 3.86 13.74
N HIS A 335 14.61 2.74 14.48
CA HIS A 335 14.32 2.69 15.92
C HIS A 335 15.07 3.76 16.71
N GLY A 336 14.33 4.54 17.51
CA GLY A 336 14.89 5.57 18.35
C GLY A 336 15.38 6.84 17.62
N ARG A 337 15.00 7.00 16.33
CA ARG A 337 15.27 8.20 15.55
C ARG A 337 13.98 8.85 15.04
N ASP A 338 13.20 8.12 14.24
CA ASP A 338 11.98 8.62 13.59
C ASP A 338 10.75 7.75 13.90
N GLY A 339 10.89 6.83 14.85
CA GLY A 339 9.85 5.97 15.40
C GLY A 339 10.45 4.91 16.30
N PHE A 340 9.60 4.02 16.80
CA PHE A 340 9.99 2.99 17.76
C PHE A 340 9.54 1.62 17.28
N LEU A 341 10.43 0.63 17.40
CA LEU A 341 10.16 -0.74 17.01
C LEU A 341 10.08 -1.64 18.24
N PHE A 342 9.18 -2.61 18.21
CA PHE A 342 9.08 -3.70 19.17
C PHE A 342 9.07 -5.03 18.43
N LYS A 343 9.39 -6.12 19.10
CA LYS A 343 9.44 -7.47 18.50
C LYS A 343 8.04 -7.90 18.06
N ALA A 344 7.89 -8.30 16.81
CA ALA A 344 6.63 -8.78 16.26
C ALA A 344 6.06 -9.92 17.10
N GLY A 345 4.78 -9.82 17.49
CA GLY A 345 4.10 -10.79 18.35
C GLY A 345 4.34 -10.62 19.86
N ASP A 346 5.23 -9.73 20.28
CA ASP A 346 5.51 -9.48 21.71
C ASP A 346 4.51 -8.48 22.30
N VAL A 347 3.41 -8.98 22.84
CA VAL A 347 2.33 -8.20 23.48
C VAL A 347 2.84 -7.42 24.69
N GLU A 348 3.71 -8.05 25.51
CA GLU A 348 4.29 -7.39 26.68
C GLU A 348 5.29 -6.31 26.30
N GLY A 349 6.16 -6.57 25.30
CA GLY A 349 7.08 -5.59 24.74
C GLY A 349 6.35 -4.38 24.19
N LEU A 350 5.24 -4.60 23.47
CA LEU A 350 4.36 -3.53 23.00
C LEU A 350 3.83 -2.70 24.18
N SER A 351 3.25 -3.35 25.19
CA SER A 351 2.69 -2.61 26.33
C SER A 351 3.75 -1.80 27.09
N ARG A 352 4.94 -2.36 27.30
CA ARG A 352 6.08 -1.63 27.93
C ARG A 352 6.49 -0.43 27.09
N LEU A 353 6.56 -0.59 25.76
CA LEU A 353 6.91 0.50 24.85
C LEU A 353 5.87 1.64 24.92
N LEU A 354 4.58 1.33 24.83
CA LEU A 354 3.51 2.32 24.87
C LEU A 354 3.50 3.10 26.20
N VAL A 355 3.70 2.42 27.31
CA VAL A 355 3.86 3.07 28.62
C VAL A 355 5.07 3.99 28.65
N LYS A 356 6.25 3.51 28.23
CA LYS A 356 7.49 4.29 28.18
C LYS A 356 7.34 5.57 27.36
N LEU A 357 6.72 5.48 26.18
CA LEU A 357 6.50 6.64 25.29
C LEU A 357 5.56 7.65 25.93
N SER A 358 4.50 7.20 26.57
CA SER A 358 3.49 8.07 27.21
C SER A 358 4.05 8.84 28.41
N MET A 359 5.02 8.26 29.11
CA MET A 359 5.64 8.88 30.28
C MET A 359 6.75 9.88 29.94
N ASN A 360 7.29 9.86 28.72
CA ASN A 360 8.43 10.67 28.30
C ASN A 360 8.08 11.69 27.21
N LYS A 361 6.90 12.32 27.30
CA LYS A 361 6.37 13.23 26.25
C LYS A 361 7.31 14.39 25.88
N GLU A 362 8.11 14.89 26.80
CA GLU A 362 9.00 16.06 26.59
C GLU A 362 10.05 15.83 25.48
N ASN A 363 10.50 14.60 25.31
CA ASN A 363 11.52 14.25 24.31
C ASN A 363 10.93 13.85 22.94
N LEU A 364 9.59 13.76 22.79
CA LEU A 364 8.97 13.23 21.58
C LEU A 364 9.04 14.19 20.39
N LYS A 365 9.18 15.49 20.63
CA LYS A 365 9.25 16.50 19.57
C LYS A 365 10.42 16.27 18.60
N ALA A 366 11.57 15.85 19.11
CA ALA A 366 12.73 15.55 18.26
C ALA A 366 12.45 14.36 17.32
N PHE A 367 11.77 13.31 17.81
CA PHE A 367 11.39 12.14 16.99
C PHE A 367 10.34 12.51 15.96
N SER A 368 9.36 13.34 16.32
CA SER A 368 8.35 13.88 15.41
C SER A 368 8.98 14.64 14.24
N LEU A 369 9.92 15.55 14.53
CA LEU A 369 10.63 16.30 13.50
C LEU A 369 11.49 15.38 12.60
N ALA A 370 12.18 14.40 13.20
CA ALA A 370 12.96 13.43 12.44
C ALA A 370 12.08 12.55 11.54
N ALA A 371 10.86 12.19 11.96
CA ALA A 371 9.90 11.45 11.15
C ALA A 371 9.46 12.28 9.93
N ILE A 372 9.11 13.56 10.12
CA ILE A 372 8.76 14.47 9.04
C ILE A 372 9.93 14.61 8.05
N GLU A 373 11.13 14.83 8.56
CA GLU A 373 12.34 14.96 7.73
C GLU A 373 12.61 13.70 6.90
N THR A 374 12.45 12.52 7.50
CA THR A 374 12.63 11.23 6.82
C THR A 374 11.68 11.10 5.64
N VAL A 375 10.41 11.43 5.84
CA VAL A 375 9.38 11.37 4.78
C VAL A 375 9.68 12.38 3.67
N GLN A 376 9.97 13.63 4.01
CA GLN A 376 10.28 14.68 3.03
C GLN A 376 11.49 14.33 2.17
N LYS A 377 12.52 13.69 2.73
CA LYS A 377 13.75 13.35 2.01
C LYS A 377 13.67 12.04 1.21
N ARG A 378 12.95 11.03 1.73
CA ARG A 378 13.02 9.66 1.18
C ARG A 378 11.71 9.17 0.57
N HIS A 379 10.58 9.78 0.92
CA HIS A 379 9.25 9.33 0.55
C HIS A 379 8.42 10.45 -0.09
N ASN A 380 9.08 11.23 -0.93
CA ASN A 380 8.53 12.33 -1.70
C ASN A 380 8.21 11.87 -3.14
N TRP A 381 7.00 12.14 -3.60
CA TRP A 381 6.52 11.70 -4.91
C TRP A 381 7.28 12.33 -6.07
N GLU A 382 7.60 13.61 -6.00
CA GLU A 382 8.34 14.31 -7.06
C GLU A 382 9.70 13.64 -7.32
N SER A 383 10.43 13.31 -6.24
CA SER A 383 11.71 12.63 -6.34
C SER A 383 11.56 11.18 -6.80
N ALA A 384 10.58 10.46 -6.28
CA ALA A 384 10.37 9.05 -6.59
C ALA A 384 10.00 8.84 -8.08
N VAL A 385 9.15 9.69 -8.65
CA VAL A 385 8.69 9.55 -10.03
C VAL A 385 9.80 9.82 -11.05
N LYS A 386 10.83 10.61 -10.72
CA LYS A 386 12.04 10.77 -11.54
C LYS A 386 12.75 9.42 -11.77
N GLY A 387 12.64 8.48 -10.85
CA GLY A 387 13.13 7.11 -11.00
C GLY A 387 12.47 6.33 -12.14
N TYR A 388 11.19 6.58 -12.42
CA TYR A 388 10.53 5.99 -13.59
C TYR A 388 11.08 6.57 -14.88
N LEU A 389 11.23 7.91 -14.96
CA LEU A 389 11.70 8.60 -16.16
C LEU A 389 13.04 8.06 -16.63
N SER A 390 14.01 7.92 -15.73
CA SER A 390 15.35 7.43 -16.07
C SER A 390 15.34 6.01 -16.65
N VAL A 391 14.44 5.15 -16.16
CA VAL A 391 14.29 3.78 -16.69
C VAL A 391 13.57 3.80 -18.04
N TYR A 392 12.54 4.63 -18.19
CA TYR A 392 11.82 4.76 -19.46
C TYR A 392 12.71 5.26 -20.59
N GLU A 393 13.56 6.27 -20.32
CA GLU A 393 14.51 6.79 -21.30
C GLU A 393 15.48 5.71 -21.78
N ARG A 394 16.03 4.90 -20.86
CA ARG A 394 16.89 3.76 -21.24
C ARG A 394 16.15 2.73 -22.11
N LEU A 395 14.89 2.45 -21.79
CA LEU A 395 14.10 1.48 -22.54
C LEU A 395 13.80 1.96 -23.98
N ILE A 396 13.54 3.25 -24.17
CA ILE A 396 13.29 3.83 -25.50
C ILE A 396 14.56 3.88 -26.31
N ASN A 397 15.68 4.31 -25.72
CA ASN A 397 16.96 4.43 -26.36
C ASN A 397 17.64 3.06 -26.59
N ARG A 398 17.07 1.97 -26.02
CA ARG A 398 17.61 0.59 -26.07
C ARG A 398 19.04 0.49 -25.56
N GLU A 399 19.37 1.28 -24.52
CA GLU A 399 20.66 1.27 -23.82
C GLU A 399 20.71 0.20 -22.71
#